data_92a46d01ffeccfb1d2199a2bb61b073d
#
_entry.id   92a46d01ffeccfb1d2199a2bb61b073d
#
_cell.length_a   1.000
_cell.length_b   1.000
_cell.length_c   1.000
_cell.angle_alpha   90.00
_cell.angle_beta   90.00
_cell.angle_gamma   90.00
#
_symmetry.space_group_name_H-M   'P 1'
#
loop_
_entity.id
_entity.type
_entity.pdbx_description
1 polymer ?
#
loop_
_entity_poly.entity_id
_entity_poly.type
_entity_poly.pdbx_seq_one_letter_code
_entity_poly.pdbx_strand_id
1 'polypeptide(L)'
;MRTQMHSHEYLELFYIVDGEYRQKILGNEFTFHKGELCLIDRNCEHQEILDSGSSTILFLGITNAIFNDIMKHLSTSGRIASFLNMALLEQKNLQQYLHFRPQPEGLEKMEQALYQLLSELKQHDVASPLICQGLLLRIFRILGTNYEFSLSKQLRKQMNWILFEEITDYMENHLTQISITGLSEEFHFQEDYFNRLIKTQTGLTYTEYLQLLRLRRAETLLLTTDATIDQITEAVGYHNKGYFYKIFTERHQLTPAQFRKKM
;
A
#
# COMPACT_ATOMS: atom_id res chain seq x y z
N MET A 1 6.70 -5.16 34.88
CA MET A 1 8.13 -5.19 34.45
C MET A 1 8.19 -4.73 33.01
N ARG A 2 9.26 -4.06 32.56
CA ARG A 2 9.44 -3.66 31.17
C ARG A 2 10.69 -4.35 30.64
N THR A 3 10.66 -4.84 29.40
CA THR A 3 11.86 -5.31 28.69
C THR A 3 12.72 -4.11 28.28
N GLN A 4 13.87 -4.34 27.70
CA GLN A 4 14.66 -3.29 27.09
C GLN A 4 14.04 -2.89 25.75
N MET A 5 14.09 -1.59 25.37
CA MET A 5 13.73 -1.12 24.03
C MET A 5 14.61 -1.81 23.00
N HIS A 6 14.04 -2.39 21.96
CA HIS A 6 14.77 -3.14 20.95
C HIS A 6 14.06 -3.07 19.59
N SER A 7 14.72 -3.59 18.56
CA SER A 7 14.20 -3.75 17.20
C SER A 7 14.85 -4.98 16.56
N HIS A 8 14.24 -5.50 15.47
CA HIS A 8 14.75 -6.65 14.73
C HIS A 8 14.90 -6.33 13.24
N GLU A 9 15.71 -7.13 12.52
CA GLU A 9 15.84 -7.06 11.05
C GLU A 9 14.75 -7.85 10.30
N TYR A 10 13.85 -8.53 11.01
CA TYR A 10 12.73 -9.30 10.49
C TYR A 10 11.39 -8.64 10.86
N LEU A 11 10.33 -9.02 10.17
CA LEU A 11 8.97 -8.65 10.52
C LEU A 11 8.52 -9.49 11.72
N GLU A 12 8.03 -8.84 12.77
CA GLU A 12 7.44 -9.52 13.90
C GLU A 12 5.92 -9.48 13.81
N LEU A 13 5.31 -10.64 13.85
CA LEU A 13 3.88 -10.80 14.02
C LEU A 13 3.61 -11.37 15.40
N PHE A 14 2.80 -10.71 16.21
CA PHE A 14 2.31 -11.30 17.44
C PHE A 14 0.78 -11.38 17.48
N TYR A 15 0.28 -12.42 18.11
CA TYR A 15 -1.14 -12.72 18.27
C TYR A 15 -1.47 -12.99 19.72
N ILE A 16 -2.54 -12.38 20.23
CA ILE A 16 -2.99 -12.58 21.60
C ILE A 16 -3.94 -13.78 21.67
N VAL A 17 -3.41 -14.89 22.18
CA VAL A 17 -4.15 -16.15 22.32
C VAL A 17 -5.15 -16.04 23.49
N ASP A 18 -4.71 -15.45 24.60
CA ASP A 18 -5.56 -15.23 25.79
C ASP A 18 -5.02 -14.11 26.66
N GLY A 19 -5.92 -13.42 27.39
CA GLY A 19 -5.58 -12.31 28.26
C GLY A 19 -5.39 -10.97 27.56
N GLU A 20 -4.56 -10.12 28.17
CA GLU A 20 -4.20 -8.79 27.66
C GLU A 20 -2.69 -8.67 27.56
N TYR A 21 -2.22 -7.93 26.55
CA TYR A 21 -0.80 -7.66 26.32
C TYR A 21 -0.55 -6.19 26.08
N ARG A 22 0.45 -5.64 26.77
CA ARG A 22 0.83 -4.25 26.62
C ARG A 22 2.21 -4.12 25.99
N GLN A 23 2.30 -3.23 25.02
CA GLN A 23 3.55 -2.94 24.32
C GLN A 23 3.67 -1.45 24.03
N LYS A 24 4.90 -0.94 24.12
CA LYS A 24 5.24 0.40 23.67
C LYS A 24 5.88 0.29 22.28
N ILE A 25 5.28 0.95 21.29
CA ILE A 25 5.75 0.94 19.90
C ILE A 25 5.89 2.39 19.44
N LEU A 26 7.08 2.76 18.96
CA LEU A 26 7.40 4.12 18.51
C LEU A 26 7.00 5.20 19.54
N GLY A 27 7.26 4.94 20.80
CA GLY A 27 6.98 5.87 21.89
C GLY A 27 5.55 5.85 22.43
N ASN A 28 4.60 5.19 21.77
CA ASN A 28 3.19 5.08 22.20
C ASN A 28 2.92 3.74 22.88
N GLU A 29 2.14 3.74 23.98
CA GLU A 29 1.72 2.51 24.65
C GLU A 29 0.38 2.03 24.07
N PHE A 30 0.33 0.71 23.82
CA PHE A 30 -0.86 0.02 23.30
C PHE A 30 -1.21 -1.14 24.22
N THR A 31 -2.51 -1.39 24.37
CA THR A 31 -3.05 -2.61 24.97
C THR A 31 -3.72 -3.42 23.88
N PHE A 32 -3.35 -4.68 23.78
CA PHE A 32 -3.89 -5.65 22.85
C PHE A 32 -4.69 -6.69 23.61
N HIS A 33 -5.80 -7.13 23.03
CA HIS A 33 -6.73 -8.06 23.65
C HIS A 33 -6.79 -9.37 22.88
N LYS A 34 -7.37 -10.40 23.49
CA LYS A 34 -7.57 -11.71 22.85
C LYS A 34 -8.10 -11.60 21.42
N GLY A 35 -7.45 -12.31 20.52
CA GLY A 35 -7.77 -12.33 19.09
C GLY A 35 -7.15 -11.19 18.28
N GLU A 36 -6.65 -10.15 18.92
CA GLU A 36 -5.95 -9.06 18.22
C GLU A 36 -4.54 -9.51 17.81
N LEU A 37 -4.06 -8.88 16.74
CA LEU A 37 -2.77 -9.18 16.16
C LEU A 37 -2.06 -7.86 15.81
N CYS A 38 -0.75 -7.83 15.96
CA CYS A 38 0.08 -6.75 15.47
C CYS A 38 1.18 -7.29 14.57
N LEU A 39 1.43 -6.58 13.47
CA LEU A 39 2.58 -6.77 12.62
C LEU A 39 3.50 -5.57 12.79
N ILE A 40 4.72 -5.82 13.24
CA ILE A 40 5.77 -4.80 13.47
C ILE A 40 6.80 -4.94 12.36
N ASP A 41 7.10 -3.82 11.71
CA ASP A 41 8.10 -3.76 10.64
C ASP A 41 9.52 -3.86 11.21
N ARG A 42 10.46 -4.16 10.32
CA ARG A 42 11.90 -4.19 10.58
C ARG A 42 12.38 -2.88 11.17
N ASN A 43 13.33 -2.96 12.09
CA ASN A 43 13.94 -1.81 12.75
C ASN A 43 12.94 -0.86 13.45
N CYS A 44 11.69 -1.29 13.64
CA CYS A 44 10.71 -0.55 14.41
C CYS A 44 10.97 -0.75 15.90
N GLU A 45 11.28 0.33 16.60
CA GLU A 45 11.57 0.29 18.04
C GLU A 45 10.32 -0.03 18.85
N HIS A 46 10.40 -1.06 19.68
CA HIS A 46 9.34 -1.47 20.59
C HIS A 46 9.86 -2.06 21.90
N GLN A 47 8.95 -2.20 22.86
CA GLN A 47 9.25 -2.64 24.23
C GLN A 47 8.02 -3.32 24.83
N GLU A 48 8.17 -4.54 25.33
CA GLU A 48 7.10 -5.23 26.03
C GLU A 48 6.91 -4.65 27.45
N ILE A 49 5.66 -4.57 27.85
CA ILE A 49 5.26 -4.17 29.20
C ILE A 49 4.60 -5.39 29.87
N LEU A 50 5.38 -6.07 30.69
CA LEU A 50 4.94 -7.29 31.40
C LEU A 50 4.16 -6.90 32.65
N ASP A 51 2.86 -7.08 32.62
CA ASP A 51 1.98 -6.90 33.78
C ASP A 51 1.90 -8.20 34.59
N SER A 52 1.35 -8.11 35.81
CA SER A 52 1.19 -9.27 36.71
C SER A 52 0.06 -10.23 36.29
N GLY A 53 -0.66 -9.92 35.23
CA GLY A 53 -1.73 -10.76 34.68
C GLY A 53 -1.19 -11.95 33.89
N SER A 54 -1.97 -13.04 33.82
CA SER A 54 -1.69 -14.18 32.94
C SER A 54 -2.12 -13.83 31.51
N SER A 55 -1.19 -13.86 30.56
CA SER A 55 -1.48 -13.71 29.14
C SER A 55 -0.69 -14.74 28.33
N THR A 56 -1.29 -15.21 27.24
CA THR A 56 -0.64 -16.12 26.30
C THR A 56 -0.51 -15.41 24.96
N ILE A 57 0.72 -15.21 24.49
CA ILE A 57 1.04 -14.50 23.27
C ILE A 57 1.86 -15.42 22.37
N LEU A 58 1.51 -15.45 21.10
CA LEU A 58 2.28 -16.10 20.06
C LEU A 58 3.09 -15.06 19.29
N PHE A 59 4.40 -15.23 19.21
CA PHE A 59 5.30 -14.41 18.40
C PHE A 59 5.81 -15.21 17.22
N LEU A 60 5.81 -14.61 16.04
CA LEU A 60 6.35 -15.16 14.79
C LEU A 60 7.29 -14.15 14.15
N GLY A 61 8.56 -14.52 14.02
CA GLY A 61 9.55 -13.79 13.20
C GLY A 61 9.45 -14.23 11.74
N ILE A 62 9.23 -13.30 10.82
CA ILE A 62 9.10 -13.58 9.39
C ILE A 62 10.24 -12.87 8.66
N THR A 63 11.11 -13.65 8.02
CA THR A 63 12.23 -13.10 7.24
C THR A 63 11.73 -12.34 6.00
N ASN A 64 12.54 -11.40 5.52
CA ASN A 64 12.21 -10.62 4.32
C ASN A 64 11.96 -11.49 3.10
N ALA A 65 12.74 -12.57 2.92
CA ALA A 65 12.60 -13.47 1.79
C ALA A 65 11.23 -14.14 1.78
N ILE A 66 10.80 -14.69 2.93
CA ILE A 66 9.49 -15.33 3.08
C ILE A 66 8.37 -14.31 2.91
N PHE A 67 8.50 -13.12 3.51
CA PHE A 67 7.49 -12.09 3.39
C PHE A 67 7.31 -11.62 1.94
N ASN A 68 8.41 -11.36 1.23
CA ASN A 68 8.38 -10.96 -0.18
C ASN A 68 7.73 -12.03 -1.07
N ASP A 69 8.01 -13.30 -0.83
CA ASP A 69 7.37 -14.39 -1.56
C ASP A 69 5.86 -14.47 -1.30
N ILE A 70 5.45 -14.33 -0.03
CA ILE A 70 4.03 -14.28 0.33
C ILE A 70 3.35 -13.11 -0.38
N MET A 71 3.98 -11.93 -0.40
CA MET A 71 3.40 -10.72 -1.00
C MET A 71 3.25 -10.84 -2.52
N LYS A 72 4.17 -11.50 -3.24
CA LYS A 72 4.00 -11.78 -4.68
C LYS A 72 2.73 -12.58 -4.98
N HIS A 73 2.39 -13.53 -4.12
CA HIS A 73 1.19 -14.35 -4.27
C HIS A 73 -0.09 -13.63 -3.78
N LEU A 74 0.02 -12.69 -2.86
CA LEU A 74 -1.10 -11.86 -2.38
C LEU A 74 -1.43 -10.71 -3.32
N SER A 75 -0.46 -10.14 -4.05
CA SER A 75 -0.66 -9.01 -4.96
C SER A 75 -1.61 -9.33 -6.12
N THR A 76 -1.84 -10.61 -6.41
CA THR A 76 -2.82 -11.04 -7.40
C THR A 76 -4.27 -11.08 -6.91
N SER A 77 -4.55 -10.83 -5.62
CA SER A 77 -5.86 -11.14 -5.03
C SER A 77 -6.46 -10.11 -4.05
N GLY A 78 -6.12 -8.80 -4.11
CA GLY A 78 -6.97 -7.84 -3.38
C GLY A 78 -6.28 -6.68 -2.64
N ARG A 79 -7.12 -5.73 -2.20
CA ARG A 79 -6.81 -4.42 -1.60
C ARG A 79 -5.75 -4.41 -0.50
N ILE A 80 -5.64 -5.48 0.28
CA ILE A 80 -4.72 -5.55 1.42
C ILE A 80 -3.33 -5.97 1.00
N ALA A 81 -3.20 -6.77 -0.05
CA ALA A 81 -1.90 -7.14 -0.57
C ALA A 81 -1.17 -5.91 -1.14
N SER A 82 -1.84 -5.11 -1.96
CA SER A 82 -1.28 -3.84 -2.44
C SER A 82 -0.92 -2.90 -1.29
N PHE A 83 -1.79 -2.87 -0.27
CA PHE A 83 -1.59 -2.03 0.90
C PHE A 83 -0.42 -2.49 1.78
N LEU A 84 -0.29 -3.79 2.04
CA LEU A 84 0.83 -4.38 2.78
C LEU A 84 2.14 -4.25 1.98
N ASN A 85 2.11 -4.44 0.66
CA ASN A 85 3.25 -4.18 -0.22
C ASN A 85 3.75 -2.75 -0.08
N MET A 86 2.87 -1.78 -0.21
CA MET A 86 3.25 -0.37 -0.08
C MET A 86 3.71 -0.02 1.33
N ALA A 87 3.01 -0.52 2.35
CA ALA A 87 3.32 -0.18 3.74
C ALA A 87 4.64 -0.77 4.23
N LEU A 88 5.01 -1.96 3.75
CA LEU A 88 6.09 -2.75 4.36
C LEU A 88 7.28 -3.01 3.43
N LEU A 89 7.13 -2.92 2.10
CA LEU A 89 8.21 -3.29 1.15
C LEU A 89 8.95 -2.12 0.51
N GLU A 90 8.27 -1.04 0.17
CA GLU A 90 8.85 -0.02 -0.70
C GLU A 90 9.55 1.12 0.03
N GLN A 91 9.26 1.35 1.31
CA GLN A 91 9.91 2.42 2.05
C GLN A 91 10.88 1.91 3.11
N LYS A 92 12.13 1.82 2.76
CA LYS A 92 13.25 1.36 3.60
C LYS A 92 13.47 2.15 4.91
N ASN A 93 12.75 3.26 5.13
CA ASN A 93 12.98 4.17 6.26
C ASN A 93 11.76 4.45 7.13
N LEU A 94 10.61 3.81 6.89
CA LEU A 94 9.44 3.99 7.73
C LEU A 94 9.35 2.83 8.74
N GLN A 95 9.75 3.10 9.97
CA GLN A 95 9.44 2.22 11.10
C GLN A 95 7.92 2.18 11.28
N GLN A 96 7.30 1.02 11.14
CA GLN A 96 5.84 0.91 11.08
C GLN A 96 5.32 -0.29 11.85
N TYR A 97 4.04 -0.23 12.21
CA TYR A 97 3.28 -1.35 12.75
C TYR A 97 1.84 -1.28 12.26
N LEU A 98 1.20 -2.44 12.18
CA LEU A 98 -0.21 -2.59 11.85
C LEU A 98 -0.91 -3.33 12.97
N HIS A 99 -1.93 -2.71 13.55
CA HIS A 99 -2.77 -3.32 14.58
C HIS A 99 -4.06 -3.83 13.93
N PHE A 100 -4.29 -5.13 14.05
CA PHE A 100 -5.43 -5.84 13.47
C PHE A 100 -6.41 -6.26 14.57
N ARG A 101 -7.69 -5.97 14.36
CA ARG A 101 -8.80 -6.37 15.23
C ARG A 101 -9.69 -7.37 14.52
N PRO A 102 -10.03 -8.51 15.14
CA PRO A 102 -10.83 -9.53 14.49
C PRO A 102 -12.27 -9.07 14.28
N GLN A 103 -12.82 -9.38 13.12
CA GLN A 103 -14.26 -9.45 12.92
C GLN A 103 -14.78 -10.78 13.50
N PRO A 104 -16.09 -10.91 13.80
CA PRO A 104 -16.62 -12.11 14.50
C PRO A 104 -16.20 -13.44 13.88
N GLU A 105 -16.15 -13.52 12.56
CA GLU A 105 -15.75 -14.76 11.84
C GLU A 105 -14.24 -14.94 11.71
N GLY A 106 -13.44 -13.95 12.05
CA GLY A 106 -11.98 -13.94 11.85
C GLY A 106 -11.24 -14.73 12.92
N LEU A 107 -11.78 -14.74 14.15
CA LEU A 107 -11.13 -15.32 15.31
C LEU A 107 -10.85 -16.82 15.11
N GLU A 108 -11.91 -17.60 14.85
CA GLU A 108 -11.80 -19.07 14.69
C GLU A 108 -10.89 -19.47 13.51
N LYS A 109 -11.03 -18.77 12.38
CA LYS A 109 -10.21 -19.01 11.19
C LYS A 109 -8.72 -18.76 11.47
N MET A 110 -8.43 -17.71 12.23
CA MET A 110 -7.05 -17.35 12.60
C MET A 110 -6.47 -18.36 13.56
N GLU A 111 -7.19 -18.72 14.62
CA GLU A 111 -6.75 -19.71 15.60
C GLU A 111 -6.47 -21.05 14.94
N GLN A 112 -7.33 -21.52 14.02
CA GLN A 112 -7.10 -22.72 13.24
C GLN A 112 -5.82 -22.65 12.39
N ALA A 113 -5.62 -21.54 11.66
CA ALA A 113 -4.46 -21.37 10.80
C ALA A 113 -3.15 -21.31 11.60
N LEU A 114 -3.15 -20.59 12.74
CA LEU A 114 -2.00 -20.50 13.64
C LEU A 114 -1.69 -21.86 14.29
N TYR A 115 -2.71 -22.61 14.73
CA TYR A 115 -2.51 -23.95 15.27
C TYR A 115 -1.88 -24.90 14.25
N GLN A 116 -2.37 -24.89 13.00
CA GLN A 116 -1.80 -25.67 11.90
C GLN A 116 -0.34 -25.30 11.64
N LEU A 117 -0.03 -23.99 11.60
CA LEU A 117 1.32 -23.50 11.40
C LEU A 117 2.27 -23.96 12.51
N LEU A 118 1.86 -23.83 13.77
CA LEU A 118 2.65 -24.27 14.92
C LEU A 118 2.85 -25.79 14.93
N SER A 119 1.84 -26.56 14.51
CA SER A 119 1.94 -28.01 14.39
C SER A 119 2.96 -28.39 13.31
N GLU A 120 2.90 -27.72 12.14
CA GLU A 120 3.80 -27.99 11.02
C GLU A 120 5.25 -27.61 11.33
N LEU A 121 5.46 -26.49 12.02
CA LEU A 121 6.81 -26.04 12.45
C LEU A 121 7.51 -27.07 13.37
N LYS A 122 6.76 -27.97 14.01
CA LYS A 122 7.31 -29.03 14.88
C LYS A 122 7.66 -30.31 14.12
N GLN A 123 7.14 -30.51 12.92
CA GLN A 123 7.29 -31.78 12.18
C GLN A 123 8.64 -31.92 11.50
N HIS A 124 9.21 -30.83 10.99
CA HIS A 124 10.54 -30.81 10.36
C HIS A 124 10.73 -31.78 9.21
N ASP A 125 9.68 -32.08 8.42
CA ASP A 125 9.81 -32.91 7.23
C ASP A 125 10.15 -32.09 5.97
N VAL A 126 10.35 -32.78 4.83
CA VAL A 126 10.74 -32.15 3.56
C VAL A 126 9.64 -31.22 3.01
N ALA A 127 8.39 -31.47 3.33
CA ALA A 127 7.25 -30.68 2.87
C ALA A 127 6.97 -29.47 3.78
N SER A 128 7.42 -29.52 5.04
CA SER A 128 7.13 -28.49 6.06
C SER A 128 7.41 -27.05 5.61
N PRO A 129 8.48 -26.72 4.90
CA PRO A 129 8.71 -25.33 4.44
C PRO A 129 7.61 -24.81 3.51
N LEU A 130 7.15 -25.65 2.56
CA LEU A 130 6.09 -25.28 1.62
C LEU A 130 4.72 -25.18 2.30
N ILE A 131 4.44 -26.09 3.22
CA ILE A 131 3.20 -26.09 3.99
C ILE A 131 3.15 -24.85 4.89
N CYS A 132 4.23 -24.53 5.60
CA CYS A 132 4.35 -23.33 6.42
C CYS A 132 4.16 -22.04 5.59
N GLN A 133 4.76 -21.98 4.40
CA GLN A 133 4.59 -20.84 3.51
C GLN A 133 3.13 -20.70 3.04
N GLY A 134 2.46 -21.80 2.69
CA GLY A 134 1.03 -21.82 2.36
C GLY A 134 0.13 -21.41 3.52
N LEU A 135 0.47 -21.80 4.76
CA LEU A 135 -0.25 -21.42 5.97
C LEU A 135 -0.05 -19.93 6.30
N LEU A 136 1.16 -19.40 6.14
CA LEU A 136 1.42 -17.97 6.27
C LEU A 136 0.63 -17.15 5.25
N LEU A 137 0.59 -17.59 3.99
CA LEU A 137 -0.24 -16.98 2.94
C LEU A 137 -1.72 -16.97 3.33
N ARG A 138 -2.23 -18.07 3.91
CA ARG A 138 -3.60 -18.15 4.44
C ARG A 138 -3.84 -17.17 5.59
N ILE A 139 -2.89 -17.05 6.53
CA ILE A 139 -2.96 -16.08 7.64
C ILE A 139 -3.05 -14.66 7.10
N PHE A 140 -2.20 -14.25 6.16
CA PHE A 140 -2.26 -12.92 5.55
C PHE A 140 -3.58 -12.70 4.79
N ARG A 141 -4.12 -13.72 4.14
CA ARG A 141 -5.45 -13.64 3.51
C ARG A 141 -6.56 -13.43 4.54
N ILE A 142 -6.53 -14.15 5.67
CA ILE A 142 -7.49 -13.97 6.77
C ILE A 142 -7.40 -12.57 7.34
N LEU A 143 -6.19 -12.05 7.58
CA LEU A 143 -5.98 -10.65 7.99
C LEU A 143 -6.64 -9.69 7.01
N GLY A 144 -6.52 -10.00 5.73
CA GLY A 144 -7.08 -9.23 4.65
C GLY A 144 -8.59 -9.21 4.55
N THR A 145 -9.25 -10.26 4.95
CA THR A 145 -10.70 -10.45 4.72
C THR A 145 -11.54 -10.42 5.99
N ASN A 146 -10.94 -10.76 7.13
CA ASN A 146 -11.67 -10.98 8.38
C ASN A 146 -11.14 -10.12 9.56
N TYR A 147 -10.23 -9.19 9.29
CA TYR A 147 -9.70 -8.27 10.28
C TYR A 147 -9.83 -6.82 9.83
N GLU A 148 -10.12 -5.96 10.79
CA GLU A 148 -9.98 -4.51 10.60
C GLU A 148 -8.60 -4.09 11.11
N PHE A 149 -7.99 -3.12 10.47
CA PHE A 149 -6.72 -2.57 10.94
C PHE A 149 -6.76 -1.06 11.00
N SER A 150 -6.07 -0.50 12.01
CA SER A 150 -5.94 0.93 12.20
C SER A 150 -4.52 1.39 11.91
N LEU A 151 -4.42 2.46 11.15
CA LEU A 151 -3.17 3.17 10.87
C LEU A 151 -3.12 4.45 11.70
N SER A 152 -1.92 4.83 12.11
CA SER A 152 -1.72 6.19 12.64
C SER A 152 -2.10 7.22 11.56
N LYS A 153 -2.56 8.42 11.99
CA LYS A 153 -2.89 9.50 11.05
C LYS A 153 -1.71 9.89 10.16
N GLN A 154 -0.50 9.85 10.72
CA GLN A 154 0.73 10.18 10.00
C GLN A 154 1.06 9.14 8.95
N LEU A 155 0.99 7.86 9.30
CA LEU A 155 1.22 6.75 8.38
C LEU A 155 0.19 6.75 7.23
N ARG A 156 -1.08 6.97 7.54
CA ARG A 156 -2.14 7.10 6.51
C ARG A 156 -1.85 8.24 5.53
N LYS A 157 -1.35 9.38 6.04
CA LYS A 157 -1.00 10.53 5.18
C LYS A 157 0.17 10.20 4.26
N GLN A 158 1.21 9.55 4.78
CA GLN A 158 2.38 9.13 4.00
C GLN A 158 2.01 8.09 2.93
N MET A 159 1.22 7.09 3.29
CA MET A 159 0.74 6.08 2.34
C MET A 159 -0.11 6.67 1.22
N ASN A 160 -1.00 7.60 1.54
CA ASN A 160 -1.78 8.30 0.53
C ASN A 160 -0.87 9.11 -0.43
N TRP A 161 0.24 9.64 0.07
CA TRP A 161 1.21 10.32 -0.79
C TRP A 161 1.93 9.37 -1.73
N ILE A 162 2.43 8.22 -1.22
CA ILE A 162 3.11 7.20 -2.03
C ILE A 162 2.17 6.65 -3.11
N LEU A 163 0.97 6.26 -2.72
CA LEU A 163 -0.03 5.78 -3.66
C LEU A 163 -0.37 6.84 -4.72
N PHE A 164 -0.42 8.11 -4.33
CA PHE A 164 -0.62 9.20 -5.27
C PHE A 164 0.54 9.33 -6.28
N GLU A 165 1.80 9.18 -5.83
CA GLU A 165 2.97 9.17 -6.71
C GLU A 165 2.91 7.99 -7.70
N GLU A 166 2.66 6.75 -7.24
CA GLU A 166 2.53 5.58 -8.11
C GLU A 166 1.39 5.72 -9.13
N ILE A 167 0.24 6.23 -8.69
CA ILE A 167 -0.89 6.51 -9.60
C ILE A 167 -0.49 7.56 -10.64
N THR A 168 0.22 8.60 -10.23
CA THR A 168 0.68 9.65 -11.13
C THR A 168 1.63 9.09 -12.18
N ASP A 169 2.64 8.32 -11.76
CA ASP A 169 3.58 7.65 -12.66
C ASP A 169 2.87 6.71 -13.64
N TYR A 170 1.91 5.93 -13.14
CA TYR A 170 1.10 5.08 -14.01
C TYR A 170 0.29 5.90 -15.02
N MET A 171 -0.36 6.98 -14.59
CA MET A 171 -1.12 7.88 -15.46
C MET A 171 -0.22 8.51 -16.52
N GLU A 172 0.98 8.97 -16.18
CA GLU A 172 1.95 9.58 -17.11
C GLU A 172 2.44 8.59 -18.17
N ASN A 173 2.60 7.33 -17.79
CA ASN A 173 3.01 6.27 -18.72
C ASN A 173 1.87 5.77 -19.64
N HIS A 174 0.60 6.05 -19.27
CA HIS A 174 -0.58 5.55 -20.01
C HIS A 174 -1.51 6.66 -20.51
N LEU A 175 -1.04 7.88 -20.72
CA LEU A 175 -1.83 9.09 -21.04
C LEU A 175 -2.87 8.92 -22.15
N THR A 176 -2.58 8.07 -23.14
CA THR A 176 -3.46 7.86 -24.30
C THR A 176 -4.65 6.96 -24.02
N GLN A 177 -4.52 6.02 -23.07
CA GLN A 177 -5.51 4.97 -22.82
C GLN A 177 -6.06 4.97 -21.40
N ILE A 178 -5.54 5.83 -20.53
CA ILE A 178 -5.90 5.85 -19.13
C ILE A 178 -7.37 6.20 -18.91
N SER A 179 -8.02 5.42 -18.09
CA SER A 179 -9.37 5.68 -17.57
C SER A 179 -9.41 5.47 -16.05
N ILE A 180 -10.39 6.05 -15.39
CA ILE A 180 -10.57 5.83 -13.95
C ILE A 180 -10.91 4.37 -13.64
N THR A 181 -11.62 3.71 -14.55
CA THR A 181 -11.91 2.28 -14.47
C THR A 181 -10.63 1.45 -14.62
N GLY A 182 -9.73 1.81 -15.56
CA GLY A 182 -8.42 1.16 -15.70
C GLY A 182 -7.56 1.31 -14.45
N LEU A 183 -7.58 2.49 -13.79
CA LEU A 183 -6.95 2.64 -12.47
C LEU A 183 -7.57 1.73 -11.42
N SER A 184 -8.91 1.56 -11.46
CA SER A 184 -9.62 0.69 -10.53
C SER A 184 -9.24 -0.78 -10.69
N GLU A 185 -9.00 -1.22 -11.91
CA GLU A 185 -8.54 -2.57 -12.25
C GLU A 185 -7.08 -2.80 -11.83
N GLU A 186 -6.20 -1.85 -12.12
CA GLU A 186 -4.76 -1.95 -11.84
C GLU A 186 -4.47 -1.89 -10.33
N PHE A 187 -4.99 -0.87 -9.65
CA PHE A 187 -4.70 -0.63 -8.23
C PHE A 187 -5.71 -1.28 -7.27
N HIS A 188 -6.78 -1.90 -7.77
CA HIS A 188 -7.81 -2.58 -6.98
C HIS A 188 -8.55 -1.70 -5.95
N PHE A 189 -8.69 -0.39 -6.23
CA PHE A 189 -9.51 0.53 -5.45
C PHE A 189 -10.76 0.95 -6.24
N GLN A 190 -11.78 1.44 -5.54
CA GLN A 190 -12.98 1.99 -6.17
C GLN A 190 -12.67 3.35 -6.82
N GLU A 191 -13.37 3.68 -7.91
CA GLU A 191 -13.20 4.93 -8.66
C GLU A 191 -13.29 6.19 -7.78
N ASP A 192 -14.24 6.21 -6.83
CA ASP A 192 -14.41 7.29 -5.86
C ASP A 192 -13.17 7.50 -4.96
N TYR A 193 -12.39 6.45 -4.72
CA TYR A 193 -11.18 6.56 -3.94
C TYR A 193 -10.13 7.40 -4.68
N PHE A 194 -9.93 7.17 -5.97
CA PHE A 194 -8.98 7.95 -6.79
C PHE A 194 -9.38 9.41 -6.88
N ASN A 195 -10.67 9.70 -7.09
CA ASN A 195 -11.18 11.08 -7.09
C ASN A 195 -10.87 11.80 -5.77
N ARG A 196 -11.11 11.15 -4.62
CA ARG A 196 -10.81 11.72 -3.31
C ARG A 196 -9.31 11.89 -3.07
N LEU A 197 -8.50 10.88 -3.45
CA LEU A 197 -7.05 10.90 -3.28
C LEU A 197 -6.44 12.05 -4.09
N ILE A 198 -6.70 12.10 -5.39
CA ILE A 198 -6.19 13.13 -6.30
C ILE A 198 -6.64 14.52 -5.81
N LYS A 199 -7.92 14.69 -5.47
CA LYS A 199 -8.44 15.96 -4.97
C LYS A 199 -7.79 16.38 -3.66
N THR A 200 -7.50 15.45 -2.76
CA THR A 200 -6.82 15.72 -1.48
C THR A 200 -5.38 16.18 -1.70
N GLN A 201 -4.67 15.58 -2.66
CA GLN A 201 -3.25 15.86 -2.91
C GLN A 201 -3.04 17.08 -3.81
N THR A 202 -3.94 17.34 -4.77
CA THR A 202 -3.74 18.36 -5.82
C THR A 202 -4.77 19.48 -5.81
N GLY A 203 -5.90 19.29 -5.16
CA GLY A 203 -7.08 20.18 -5.26
C GLY A 203 -7.93 19.95 -6.52
N LEU A 204 -7.49 19.09 -7.46
CA LEU A 204 -8.11 18.86 -8.76
C LEU A 204 -8.93 17.56 -8.74
N THR A 205 -9.95 17.49 -9.59
CA THR A 205 -10.62 16.22 -9.91
C THR A 205 -9.70 15.33 -10.77
N TYR A 206 -10.03 14.04 -10.89
CA TYR A 206 -9.30 13.11 -11.78
C TYR A 206 -9.18 13.65 -13.21
N THR A 207 -10.28 14.15 -13.77
CA THR A 207 -10.29 14.67 -15.15
C THR A 207 -9.42 15.90 -15.31
N GLU A 208 -9.47 16.84 -14.37
CA GLU A 208 -8.62 18.05 -14.38
C GLU A 208 -7.15 17.68 -14.20
N TYR A 209 -6.85 16.73 -13.34
CA TYR A 209 -5.48 16.26 -13.12
C TYR A 209 -4.92 15.55 -14.35
N LEU A 210 -5.69 14.65 -14.97
CA LEU A 210 -5.31 14.01 -16.24
C LEU A 210 -5.07 15.04 -17.35
N GLN A 211 -5.94 16.05 -17.45
CA GLN A 211 -5.74 17.16 -18.40
C GLN A 211 -4.43 17.89 -18.12
N LEU A 212 -4.11 18.15 -16.87
CA LEU A 212 -2.85 18.78 -16.46
C LEU A 212 -1.63 17.95 -16.90
N LEU A 213 -1.63 16.62 -16.64
CA LEU A 213 -0.54 15.73 -17.03
C LEU A 213 -0.36 15.70 -18.56
N ARG A 214 -1.45 15.59 -19.31
CA ARG A 214 -1.44 15.61 -20.79
C ARG A 214 -0.87 16.93 -21.34
N LEU A 215 -1.24 18.06 -20.78
CA LEU A 215 -0.70 19.36 -21.19
C LEU A 215 0.79 19.49 -20.88
N ARG A 216 1.24 19.06 -19.70
CA ARG A 216 2.67 19.03 -19.34
C ARG A 216 3.49 18.15 -20.31
N ARG A 217 2.95 16.98 -20.65
CA ARG A 217 3.60 16.14 -21.65
C ARG A 217 3.65 16.77 -23.01
N ALA A 218 2.59 17.48 -23.45
CA ALA A 218 2.56 18.23 -24.69
C ALA A 218 3.59 19.36 -24.68
N GLU A 219 3.72 20.11 -23.59
CA GLU A 219 4.76 21.15 -23.42
C GLU A 219 6.16 20.56 -23.65
N THR A 220 6.47 19.44 -22.99
CA THR A 220 7.75 18.75 -23.16
C THR A 220 7.98 18.35 -24.61
N LEU A 221 7.01 17.73 -25.26
CA LEU A 221 7.13 17.28 -26.66
C LEU A 221 7.27 18.45 -27.64
N LEU A 222 6.59 19.57 -27.40
CA LEU A 222 6.70 20.80 -28.19
C LEU A 222 8.12 21.39 -28.14
N LEU A 223 8.80 21.27 -27.01
CA LEU A 223 10.13 21.85 -26.77
C LEU A 223 11.27 20.91 -27.15
N THR A 224 11.05 19.59 -27.08
CA THR A 224 12.14 18.60 -27.20
C THR A 224 12.09 17.79 -28.49
N THR A 225 11.05 17.95 -29.33
CA THR A 225 10.89 17.17 -30.58
C THR A 225 10.41 18.03 -31.74
N ASP A 226 10.67 17.52 -32.94
CA ASP A 226 10.15 18.09 -34.22
C ASP A 226 8.79 17.50 -34.63
N ALA A 227 8.14 16.72 -33.75
CA ALA A 227 6.84 16.12 -34.01
C ALA A 227 5.80 17.19 -34.37
N THR A 228 4.93 16.92 -35.31
CA THR A 228 3.84 17.85 -35.66
C THR A 228 2.87 18.04 -34.52
N ILE A 229 2.12 19.15 -34.50
CA ILE A 229 1.12 19.39 -33.44
C ILE A 229 0.08 18.28 -33.41
N ASP A 230 -0.26 17.71 -34.58
CA ASP A 230 -1.20 16.57 -34.69
C ASP A 230 -0.65 15.32 -34.02
N GLN A 231 0.59 14.96 -34.29
CA GLN A 231 1.28 13.83 -33.66
C GLN A 231 1.37 14.03 -32.13
N ILE A 232 1.67 15.25 -31.67
CA ILE A 232 1.70 15.54 -30.23
C ILE A 232 0.32 15.42 -29.61
N THR A 233 -0.72 15.93 -30.29
CA THR A 233 -2.11 15.84 -29.82
C THR A 233 -2.52 14.38 -29.57
N GLU A 234 -2.22 13.50 -30.52
CA GLU A 234 -2.48 12.06 -30.41
C GLU A 234 -1.62 11.40 -29.32
N ALA A 235 -0.32 11.71 -29.28
CA ALA A 235 0.63 11.14 -28.32
C ALA A 235 0.29 11.47 -26.86
N VAL A 236 -0.43 12.57 -26.61
CA VAL A 236 -0.90 12.92 -25.26
C VAL A 236 -2.35 12.51 -25.00
N GLY A 237 -2.99 11.76 -25.92
CA GLY A 237 -4.30 11.15 -25.71
C GLY A 237 -5.50 12.04 -26.04
N TYR A 238 -5.34 13.02 -26.95
CA TYR A 238 -6.47 13.78 -27.49
C TYR A 238 -6.76 13.38 -28.95
N HIS A 239 -8.00 13.00 -29.22
CA HIS A 239 -8.47 12.71 -30.58
C HIS A 239 -9.03 13.95 -31.28
N ASN A 240 -9.42 14.99 -30.51
CA ASN A 240 -9.95 16.24 -31.07
C ASN A 240 -8.92 17.35 -30.95
N LYS A 241 -8.31 17.71 -32.07
CA LYS A 241 -7.29 18.76 -32.19
C LYS A 241 -7.84 20.14 -31.78
N GLY A 242 -9.08 20.46 -32.14
CA GLY A 242 -9.71 21.74 -31.79
C GLY A 242 -9.86 21.88 -30.27
N TYR A 243 -10.25 20.82 -29.59
CA TYR A 243 -10.31 20.78 -28.13
C TYR A 243 -8.92 20.94 -27.51
N PHE A 244 -7.92 20.22 -28.01
CA PHE A 244 -6.53 20.35 -27.53
C PHE A 244 -6.03 21.80 -27.66
N TYR A 245 -6.22 22.43 -28.83
CA TYR A 245 -5.83 23.83 -29.05
C TYR A 245 -6.52 24.77 -28.05
N LYS A 246 -7.80 24.59 -27.83
CA LYS A 246 -8.58 25.39 -26.87
C LYS A 246 -7.97 25.31 -25.47
N ILE A 247 -7.85 24.10 -24.90
CA ILE A 247 -7.37 23.94 -23.52
C ILE A 247 -5.89 24.34 -23.36
N PHE A 248 -5.06 24.10 -24.38
CA PHE A 248 -3.66 24.54 -24.36
C PHE A 248 -3.57 26.07 -24.37
N THR A 249 -4.36 26.74 -25.22
CA THR A 249 -4.36 28.20 -25.31
C THR A 249 -4.95 28.84 -24.04
N GLU A 250 -5.99 28.26 -23.45
CA GLU A 250 -6.54 28.73 -22.17
C GLU A 250 -5.49 28.68 -21.05
N ARG A 251 -4.64 27.66 -21.03
CA ARG A 251 -3.59 27.51 -20.02
C ARG A 251 -2.39 28.42 -20.25
N HIS A 252 -1.91 28.52 -21.47
CA HIS A 252 -0.63 29.16 -21.80
C HIS A 252 -0.77 30.54 -22.40
N GLN A 253 -1.99 30.98 -22.74
CA GLN A 253 -2.27 32.23 -23.49
C GLN A 253 -1.54 32.29 -24.85
N LEU A 254 -1.10 31.13 -25.36
CA LEU A 254 -0.42 30.93 -26.63
C LEU A 254 -0.94 29.63 -27.27
N THR A 255 -1.04 29.63 -28.60
CA THR A 255 -1.30 28.38 -29.33
C THR A 255 -0.10 27.44 -29.22
N PRO A 256 -0.27 26.11 -29.38
CA PRO A 256 0.87 25.16 -29.38
C PRO A 256 1.97 25.55 -30.36
N ALA A 257 1.62 26.05 -31.56
CA ALA A 257 2.58 26.48 -32.56
C ALA A 257 3.35 27.76 -32.14
N GLN A 258 2.67 28.70 -31.49
CA GLN A 258 3.31 29.92 -30.95
C GLN A 258 4.21 29.57 -29.76
N PHE A 259 3.78 28.63 -28.90
CA PHE A 259 4.56 28.16 -27.75
C PHE A 259 5.88 27.56 -28.20
N ARG A 260 5.88 26.68 -29.22
CA ARG A 260 7.10 26.10 -29.80
C ARG A 260 8.09 27.15 -30.34
N LYS A 261 7.59 28.23 -30.93
CA LYS A 261 8.44 29.28 -31.55
C LYS A 261 9.04 30.25 -30.56
N LYS A 262 8.47 30.36 -29.36
CA LYS A 262 8.84 31.41 -28.39
C LYS A 262 9.99 30.94 -27.47
N MET A 263 10.25 29.65 -27.40
CA MET A 263 11.35 29.06 -26.64
C MET A 263 12.46 28.57 -27.57
#